data_1bdfa537d540af6020e382f9cd9bad91
#
_entry.id   1bdfa537d540af6020e382f9cd9bad91
#
_cell.length_a   1.000
_cell.length_b   1.000
_cell.length_c   1.000
_cell.angle_alpha   90.00
_cell.angle_beta   90.00
_cell.angle_gamma   90.00
#
_symmetry.space_group_name_H-M   'P 1'
#
loop_
_entity.id
_entity.type
_entity.pdbx_description
1 polymer ?
#
loop_
_entity_poly.entity_id
_entity_poly.type
_entity_poly.pdbx_seq_one_letter_code
_entity_poly.pdbx_strand_id
1 'polypeptide(L)'
;MNEIIEAETINIEDMIYEIRGKQVMLDSDLARLYECTNGTKTINQAVKRHINKFPERYMFQLNELEFKNICGPNLGPQVNKIRTMPYAFTEQGVAMLATILKTPVADIVSMKIIDAFVYMKRYLSFENKNSIILNHEERILKLEESFDKLNEKEKINAIFYEGQIYDAYSLLIDIF
;
A
#
# COMPACT_ATOMS: atom_id res chain seq x y z
N MET A 1 25.14 -33.39 19.62
CA MET A 1 24.14 -32.93 18.68
C MET A 1 23.67 -31.61 19.19
N ASN A 2 24.18 -30.51 18.62
CA ASN A 2 23.68 -29.18 18.94
C ASN A 2 22.55 -28.89 17.95
N GLU A 3 21.31 -28.96 18.39
CA GLU A 3 20.19 -28.35 17.69
C GLU A 3 20.39 -26.83 17.77
N ILE A 4 20.83 -26.26 16.68
CA ILE A 4 20.78 -24.82 16.44
C ILE A 4 19.29 -24.54 16.24
N ILE A 5 18.61 -24.10 17.32
CA ILE A 5 17.31 -23.48 17.24
C ILE A 5 17.54 -22.21 16.41
N GLU A 6 17.17 -22.24 15.14
CA GLU A 6 17.07 -21.03 14.31
C GLU A 6 16.11 -20.09 15.04
N ALA A 7 16.65 -19.06 15.65
CA ALA A 7 15.85 -17.97 16.17
C ALA A 7 15.10 -17.39 14.96
N GLU A 8 13.79 -17.58 14.89
CA GLU A 8 12.93 -16.93 13.91
C GLU A 8 13.26 -15.44 13.93
N THR A 9 13.91 -14.99 12.90
CA THR A 9 14.20 -13.57 12.71
C THR A 9 12.86 -12.88 12.53
N ILE A 10 12.41 -12.19 13.58
CA ILE A 10 11.17 -11.44 13.55
C ILE A 10 11.31 -10.36 12.48
N ASN A 11 10.59 -10.52 11.36
CA ASN A 11 10.54 -9.52 10.31
C ASN A 11 9.59 -8.39 10.74
N ILE A 12 10.12 -7.20 10.99
CA ILE A 12 9.35 -6.05 11.47
C ILE A 12 8.41 -5.54 10.38
N GLU A 13 8.80 -5.69 9.12
CA GLU A 13 8.00 -5.27 7.96
C GLU A 13 6.65 -6.00 7.91
N ASP A 14 6.60 -7.28 8.28
CA ASP A 14 5.36 -8.08 8.31
C ASP A 14 4.37 -7.64 9.41
N MET A 15 4.80 -6.76 10.31
CA MET A 15 3.97 -6.17 11.37
C MET A 15 3.48 -4.76 11.03
N ILE A 16 3.79 -4.28 9.82
CA ILE A 16 3.32 -2.97 9.34
C ILE A 16 2.11 -3.21 8.45
N TYR A 17 0.97 -2.69 8.89
CA TYR A 17 -0.33 -2.81 8.22
C TYR A 17 -0.71 -1.50 7.54
N GLU A 18 -1.49 -1.56 6.48
CA GLU A 18 -2.11 -0.37 5.87
C GLU A 18 -3.56 -0.23 6.34
N ILE A 19 -3.86 0.83 7.11
CA ILE A 19 -5.19 1.12 7.64
C ILE A 19 -5.51 2.59 7.42
N ARG A 20 -6.68 2.88 6.85
CA ARG A 20 -7.10 4.25 6.52
C ARG A 20 -6.07 4.99 5.64
N GLY A 21 -5.41 4.27 4.72
CA GLY A 21 -4.36 4.83 3.86
C GLY A 21 -3.09 5.26 4.62
N LYS A 22 -2.86 4.73 5.83
CA LYS A 22 -1.68 4.96 6.64
C LYS A 22 -1.00 3.65 6.98
N GLN A 23 0.32 3.64 6.94
CA GLN A 23 1.10 2.55 7.50
C GLN A 23 1.11 2.66 9.01
N VAL A 24 0.78 1.57 9.68
CA VAL A 24 0.65 1.50 11.14
C VAL A 24 1.16 0.18 11.69
N MET A 25 1.51 0.16 12.97
CA MET A 25 1.82 -1.04 13.74
C MET A 25 0.86 -1.14 14.93
N LEU A 26 0.43 -2.37 15.25
CA LEU A 26 -0.49 -2.59 16.37
C LEU A 26 0.21 -2.52 17.72
N ASP A 27 -0.54 -2.16 18.76
CA ASP A 27 -0.05 -2.16 20.16
C ASP A 27 0.42 -3.55 20.61
N SER A 28 -0.17 -4.62 20.07
CA SER A 28 0.25 -6.01 20.34
C SER A 28 1.66 -6.30 19.79
N ASP A 29 1.95 -5.86 18.58
CA ASP A 29 3.24 -6.08 17.92
C ASP A 29 4.32 -5.22 18.59
N LEU A 30 3.98 -3.95 18.88
CA LEU A 30 4.85 -3.05 19.64
C LEU A 30 5.18 -3.62 21.03
N ALA A 31 4.19 -4.19 21.73
CA ALA A 31 4.41 -4.80 23.04
C ALA A 31 5.37 -5.99 22.98
N ARG A 32 5.29 -6.77 21.89
CA ARG A 32 6.19 -7.90 21.62
C ARG A 32 7.61 -7.42 21.33
N LEU A 33 7.76 -6.45 20.43
CA LEU A 33 9.05 -5.90 20.01
C LEU A 33 9.76 -5.17 21.18
N TYR A 34 9.03 -4.45 22.02
CA TYR A 34 9.57 -3.78 23.21
C TYR A 34 9.73 -4.71 24.42
N GLU A 35 9.48 -6.00 24.26
CA GLU A 35 9.60 -7.01 25.34
C GLU A 35 8.81 -6.63 26.59
N CYS A 36 7.60 -6.07 26.40
CA CYS A 36 6.77 -5.61 27.49
C CYS A 36 6.24 -6.79 28.33
N THR A 37 6.67 -6.95 29.58
CA THR A 37 6.28 -8.02 30.48
C THR A 37 4.76 -8.12 30.67
N ASN A 38 4.04 -6.99 30.67
CA ASN A 38 2.58 -6.94 30.80
C ASN A 38 1.87 -6.74 29.43
N GLY A 39 2.54 -7.06 28.31
CA GLY A 39 2.00 -6.94 26.96
C GLY A 39 1.51 -5.52 26.64
N THR A 40 0.41 -5.42 25.90
CA THR A 40 -0.19 -4.14 25.46
C THR A 40 -0.56 -3.21 26.62
N LYS A 41 -0.80 -3.76 27.82
CA LYS A 41 -1.13 -2.95 28.99
C LYS A 41 -0.03 -1.94 29.33
N THR A 42 1.24 -2.30 29.16
CA THR A 42 2.37 -1.40 29.42
C THR A 42 2.33 -0.20 28.49
N ILE A 43 2.17 -0.45 27.17
CA ILE A 43 2.09 0.59 26.14
C ILE A 43 0.87 1.48 26.37
N ASN A 44 -0.31 0.87 26.53
CA ASN A 44 -1.56 1.61 26.64
C ASN A 44 -1.61 2.46 27.92
N GLN A 45 -0.99 2.01 29.03
CA GLN A 45 -0.85 2.81 30.25
C GLN A 45 0.14 3.98 30.05
N ALA A 46 1.26 3.76 29.37
CA ALA A 46 2.22 4.83 29.08
C ALA A 46 1.58 5.92 28.19
N VAL A 47 0.88 5.51 27.15
CA VAL A 47 0.13 6.42 26.28
C VAL A 47 -0.94 7.19 27.06
N LYS A 48 -1.73 6.50 27.88
CA LYS A 48 -2.79 7.14 28.68
C LYS A 48 -2.26 8.23 29.63
N ARG A 49 -1.07 8.02 30.20
CA ARG A 49 -0.40 9.04 31.03
C ARG A 49 0.07 10.27 30.26
N HIS A 50 0.25 10.11 28.94
CA HIS A 50 0.77 11.14 28.05
C HIS A 50 -0.14 11.38 26.83
N ILE A 51 -1.46 11.24 27.02
CA ILE A 51 -2.45 11.24 25.92
C ILE A 51 -2.36 12.47 25.03
N ASN A 52 -2.01 13.62 25.59
CA ASN A 52 -1.85 14.87 24.85
C ASN A 52 -0.74 14.81 23.78
N LYS A 53 0.18 13.84 23.86
CA LYS A 53 1.23 13.62 22.88
C LYS A 53 0.79 12.72 21.73
N PHE A 54 -0.39 12.07 21.83
CA PHE A 54 -0.91 11.12 20.85
C PHE A 54 -2.20 11.60 20.19
N PRO A 55 -2.13 12.61 19.33
CA PRO A 55 -3.28 12.97 18.51
C PRO A 55 -3.68 11.81 17.58
N GLU A 56 -4.90 11.83 17.06
CA GLU A 56 -5.43 10.78 16.17
C GLU A 56 -4.55 10.48 14.93
N ARG A 57 -3.77 11.47 14.47
CA ARG A 57 -2.80 11.25 13.38
C ARG A 57 -1.61 10.39 13.78
N TYR A 58 -1.34 10.20 15.09
CA TYR A 58 -0.24 9.39 15.63
C TYR A 58 -0.72 8.03 16.10
N MET A 59 -1.91 7.98 16.68
CA MET A 59 -2.50 6.76 17.23
C MET A 59 -4.01 6.83 17.14
N PHE A 60 -4.64 5.73 16.75
CA PHE A 60 -6.10 5.58 16.76
C PHE A 60 -6.49 4.14 17.13
N GLN A 61 -7.70 3.99 17.63
CA GLN A 61 -8.25 2.68 17.93
C GLN A 61 -8.94 2.11 16.70
N LEU A 62 -8.72 0.81 16.42
CA LEU A 62 -9.38 0.12 15.33
C LEU A 62 -10.85 -0.10 15.63
N ASN A 63 -11.67 -0.15 14.56
CA ASN A 63 -13.01 -0.71 14.64
C ASN A 63 -12.97 -2.23 14.34
N GLU A 64 -14.12 -2.90 14.51
CA GLU A 64 -14.22 -4.35 14.28
C GLU A 64 -13.93 -4.76 12.84
N LEU A 65 -14.35 -3.96 11.86
CA LEU A 65 -14.14 -4.26 10.44
C LEU A 65 -12.67 -4.15 10.07
N GLU A 66 -12.00 -3.09 10.51
CA GLU A 66 -10.57 -2.88 10.30
C GLU A 66 -9.76 -4.02 10.92
N PHE A 67 -10.11 -4.41 12.14
CA PHE A 67 -9.43 -5.50 12.81
C PHE A 67 -9.64 -6.85 12.09
N LYS A 68 -10.86 -7.17 11.66
CA LYS A 68 -11.15 -8.38 10.89
C LYS A 68 -10.39 -8.44 9.58
N ASN A 69 -10.24 -7.30 8.90
CA ASN A 69 -9.49 -7.23 7.64
C ASN A 69 -8.00 -7.53 7.81
N ILE A 70 -7.39 -7.11 8.92
CA ILE A 70 -5.98 -7.39 9.22
C ILE A 70 -5.78 -8.86 9.58
N CYS A 71 -6.63 -9.38 10.42
CA CYS A 71 -6.48 -10.73 10.95
C CYS A 71 -6.90 -11.83 9.97
N GLY A 72 -7.57 -11.46 8.86
CA GLY A 72 -8.06 -12.38 7.84
C GLY A 72 -9.24 -13.25 8.29
N PRO A 73 -9.80 -14.07 7.38
CA PRO A 73 -11.01 -14.88 7.63
C PRO A 73 -10.81 -16.00 8.66
N ASN A 74 -9.57 -16.32 9.00
CA ASN A 74 -9.24 -17.44 9.90
C ASN A 74 -9.37 -17.12 11.41
N LEU A 75 -9.72 -15.89 11.77
CA LEU A 75 -9.81 -15.50 13.19
C LEU A 75 -11.11 -15.93 13.87
N GLY A 76 -12.00 -16.68 13.21
CA GLY A 76 -13.14 -17.38 13.82
C GLY A 76 -13.73 -16.74 15.09
N PRO A 77 -14.22 -17.53 16.04
CA PRO A 77 -14.84 -17.04 17.28
C PRO A 77 -13.93 -16.25 18.22
N GLN A 78 -12.63 -16.17 17.95
CA GLN A 78 -11.68 -15.47 18.81
C GLN A 78 -11.85 -13.95 18.79
N VAL A 79 -12.35 -13.37 17.71
CA VAL A 79 -12.67 -11.93 17.62
C VAL A 79 -13.69 -11.53 18.69
N ASN A 80 -14.65 -12.40 19.00
CA ASN A 80 -15.68 -12.16 20.01
C ASN A 80 -15.13 -12.19 21.47
N LYS A 81 -13.87 -12.64 21.67
CA LYS A 81 -13.21 -12.65 22.98
C LYS A 81 -12.40 -11.38 23.25
N ILE A 82 -12.19 -10.54 22.24
CA ILE A 82 -11.41 -9.31 22.39
C ILE A 82 -12.29 -8.26 23.08
N ARG A 83 -12.00 -7.95 24.32
CA ARG A 83 -12.74 -6.96 25.11
C ARG A 83 -12.50 -5.51 24.69
N THR A 84 -11.36 -5.25 24.05
CA THR A 84 -10.94 -3.90 23.64
C THR A 84 -10.23 -3.99 22.33
N MET A 85 -10.70 -3.24 21.32
CA MET A 85 -10.03 -3.17 20.02
C MET A 85 -8.62 -2.62 20.17
N PRO A 86 -7.64 -3.15 19.40
CA PRO A 86 -6.25 -2.73 19.49
C PRO A 86 -6.08 -1.27 19.04
N TYR A 87 -5.00 -0.66 19.49
CA TYR A 87 -4.55 0.63 19.00
C TYR A 87 -3.53 0.44 17.88
N ALA A 88 -3.66 1.28 16.86
CA ALA A 88 -2.74 1.38 15.73
C ALA A 88 -1.88 2.64 15.88
N PHE A 89 -0.57 2.48 15.74
CA PHE A 89 0.42 3.55 15.83
C PHE A 89 1.05 3.80 14.47
N THR A 90 1.02 5.04 14.01
CA THR A 90 1.77 5.47 12.83
C THR A 90 3.26 5.58 13.15
N GLU A 91 4.11 5.78 12.12
CA GLU A 91 5.54 6.07 12.29
C GLU A 91 5.79 7.15 13.36
N GLN A 92 5.05 8.27 13.29
CA GLN A 92 5.16 9.36 14.26
C GLN A 92 4.67 8.94 15.65
N GLY A 93 3.67 8.06 15.72
CA GLY A 93 3.19 7.47 16.96
C GLY A 93 4.24 6.59 17.63
N VAL A 94 4.96 5.77 16.86
CA VAL A 94 6.07 4.94 17.36
C VAL A 94 7.23 5.83 17.84
N ALA A 95 7.61 6.84 17.07
CA ALA A 95 8.65 7.79 17.48
C ALA A 95 8.28 8.51 18.79
N MET A 96 7.00 8.89 18.96
CA MET A 96 6.53 9.49 20.20
C MET A 96 6.53 8.48 21.34
N LEU A 97 6.18 7.20 21.08
CA LEU A 97 6.16 6.13 22.08
C LEU A 97 7.57 5.89 22.64
N ALA A 98 8.62 5.91 21.81
CA ALA A 98 10.02 5.83 22.23
C ALA A 98 10.35 6.89 23.29
N THR A 99 9.88 8.12 23.11
CA THR A 99 10.16 9.22 24.04
C THR A 99 9.57 9.03 25.45
N ILE A 100 8.53 8.19 25.58
CA ILE A 100 7.84 7.97 26.87
C ILE A 100 8.20 6.67 27.55
N LEU A 101 8.62 5.64 26.80
CA LEU A 101 9.02 4.34 27.37
C LEU A 101 10.39 4.42 28.07
N LYS A 102 11.31 5.24 27.57
CA LYS A 102 12.60 5.56 28.18
C LYS A 102 13.42 4.34 28.63
N THR A 103 13.43 3.29 27.84
CA THR A 103 14.26 2.12 28.09
C THR A 103 15.27 1.94 26.96
N PRO A 104 16.49 1.42 27.23
CA PRO A 104 17.47 1.17 26.16
C PRO A 104 16.94 0.26 25.05
N VAL A 105 16.10 -0.71 25.39
CA VAL A 105 15.43 -1.59 24.41
C VAL A 105 14.47 -0.78 23.54
N ALA A 106 13.68 0.13 24.14
CA ALA A 106 12.75 0.96 23.39
C ALA A 106 13.48 1.87 22.40
N ASP A 107 14.62 2.42 22.76
CA ASP A 107 15.40 3.28 21.85
C ASP A 107 15.90 2.49 20.63
N ILE A 108 16.54 1.32 20.85
CA ILE A 108 17.07 0.47 19.77
C ILE A 108 15.95 -0.07 18.87
N VAL A 109 14.89 -0.57 19.48
CA VAL A 109 13.76 -1.18 18.75
C VAL A 109 13.01 -0.12 17.97
N SER A 110 12.80 1.08 18.54
CA SER A 110 12.13 2.17 17.84
C SER A 110 12.88 2.61 16.58
N MET A 111 14.23 2.67 16.61
CA MET A 111 15.02 2.96 15.43
C MET A 111 14.76 1.91 14.33
N LYS A 112 14.81 0.62 14.67
CA LYS A 112 14.52 -0.46 13.71
C LYS A 112 13.12 -0.39 13.13
N ILE A 113 12.13 -0.08 13.96
CA ILE A 113 10.73 0.06 13.51
C ILE A 113 10.60 1.26 12.55
N ILE A 114 11.22 2.39 12.88
CA ILE A 114 11.19 3.59 12.02
C ILE A 114 11.87 3.30 10.67
N ASP A 115 13.02 2.59 10.68
CA ASP A 115 13.69 2.18 9.45
C ASP A 115 12.80 1.26 8.59
N ALA A 116 12.07 0.33 9.22
CA ALA A 116 11.10 -0.52 8.51
C ALA A 116 9.95 0.29 7.89
N PHE A 117 9.39 1.28 8.60
CA PHE A 117 8.39 2.19 8.03
C PHE A 117 8.92 2.97 6.82
N VAL A 118 10.16 3.48 6.92
CA VAL A 118 10.80 4.21 5.81
C VAL A 118 11.01 3.29 4.61
N TYR A 119 11.46 2.06 4.84
CA TYR A 119 11.64 1.05 3.81
C TYR A 119 10.29 0.73 3.10
N MET A 120 9.26 0.38 3.87
CA MET A 120 7.93 0.06 3.34
C MET A 120 7.33 1.21 2.53
N LYS A 121 7.50 2.44 2.98
CA LYS A 121 7.02 3.63 2.27
C LYS A 121 7.72 3.82 0.91
N ARG A 122 9.03 3.55 0.85
CA ARG A 122 9.78 3.58 -0.41
C ARG A 122 9.34 2.47 -1.35
N TYR A 123 9.16 1.26 -0.83
CA TYR A 123 8.73 0.09 -1.59
C TYR A 123 7.35 0.32 -2.24
N LEU A 124 6.36 0.74 -1.47
CA LEU A 124 5.02 1.05 -1.98
C LEU A 124 5.02 2.21 -2.99
N SER A 125 5.87 3.22 -2.77
CA SER A 125 6.04 4.31 -3.75
C SER A 125 6.63 3.81 -5.08
N PHE A 126 7.52 2.85 -5.04
CA PHE A 126 8.12 2.25 -6.23
C PHE A 126 7.11 1.36 -6.97
N GLU A 127 6.36 0.51 -6.28
CA GLU A 127 5.32 -0.32 -6.89
C GLU A 127 4.20 0.51 -7.52
N ASN A 128 3.75 1.56 -6.85
CA ASN A 128 2.77 2.48 -7.41
C ASN A 128 3.25 3.16 -8.70
N LYS A 129 4.52 3.58 -8.75
CA LYS A 129 5.11 4.16 -9.98
C LYS A 129 5.15 3.13 -11.11
N ASN A 130 5.58 1.90 -10.86
CA ASN A 130 5.63 0.84 -11.86
C ASN A 130 4.23 0.49 -12.37
N SER A 131 3.24 0.39 -11.51
CA SER A 131 1.84 0.14 -11.89
C SER A 131 1.28 1.26 -12.79
N ILE A 132 1.60 2.52 -12.49
CA ILE A 132 1.20 3.67 -13.31
C ILE A 132 1.88 3.59 -14.69
N ILE A 133 3.18 3.29 -14.76
CA ILE A 133 3.93 3.16 -16.01
C ILE A 133 3.32 2.07 -16.89
N LEU A 134 3.09 0.88 -16.36
CA LEU A 134 2.47 -0.24 -17.09
C LEU A 134 1.09 0.12 -17.65
N ASN A 135 0.27 0.82 -16.86
CA ASN A 135 -1.05 1.29 -17.30
C ASN A 135 -0.94 2.32 -18.43
N HIS A 136 0.07 3.22 -18.38
CA HIS A 136 0.32 4.17 -19.45
C HIS A 136 0.79 3.50 -20.72
N GLU A 137 1.69 2.51 -20.64
CA GLU A 137 2.17 1.74 -21.79
C GLU A 137 1.01 1.01 -22.49
N GLU A 138 0.15 0.34 -21.72
CA GLU A 138 -1.03 -0.34 -22.27
C GLU A 138 -1.99 0.64 -22.97
N ARG A 139 -2.16 1.84 -22.44
CA ARG A 139 -2.99 2.88 -23.06
C ARG A 139 -2.37 3.44 -24.34
N ILE A 140 -1.04 3.61 -24.36
CA ILE A 140 -0.32 4.05 -25.55
C ILE A 140 -0.48 3.03 -26.68
N LEU A 141 -0.27 1.74 -26.42
CA LEU A 141 -0.46 0.69 -27.41
C LEU A 141 -1.87 0.68 -28.00
N LYS A 142 -2.91 0.84 -27.18
CA LYS A 142 -4.30 0.93 -27.66
C LYS A 142 -4.56 2.16 -28.54
N LEU A 143 -3.90 3.28 -28.22
CA LEU A 143 -4.00 4.50 -29.04
C LEU A 143 -3.28 4.35 -30.37
N GLU A 144 -2.10 3.72 -30.39
CA GLU A 144 -1.35 3.42 -31.61
C GLU A 144 -2.15 2.51 -32.54
N GLU A 145 -2.72 1.41 -32.02
CA GLU A 145 -3.60 0.53 -32.82
C GLU A 145 -4.82 1.27 -33.40
N SER A 146 -5.39 2.19 -32.62
CA SER A 146 -6.55 2.98 -33.08
C SER A 146 -6.15 3.99 -34.16
N PHE A 147 -4.99 4.58 -34.04
CA PHE A 147 -4.43 5.51 -35.02
C PHE A 147 -4.11 4.80 -36.35
N ASP A 148 -3.52 3.61 -36.27
CA ASP A 148 -3.23 2.81 -37.46
C ASP A 148 -4.51 2.43 -38.24
N LYS A 149 -5.55 2.03 -37.49
CA LYS A 149 -6.87 1.73 -38.09
C LYS A 149 -7.52 2.96 -38.77
N LEU A 150 -7.33 4.16 -38.20
CA LEU A 150 -7.83 5.40 -38.80
C LEU A 150 -7.06 5.74 -40.06
N ASN A 151 -5.73 5.62 -40.03
CA ASN A 151 -4.88 5.86 -41.18
C ASN A 151 -5.20 4.90 -42.36
N GLU A 152 -5.45 3.62 -42.05
CA GLU A 152 -5.89 2.66 -43.09
C GLU A 152 -7.22 3.06 -43.71
N LYS A 153 -8.20 3.50 -42.90
CA LYS A 153 -9.49 3.99 -43.41
C LYS A 153 -9.34 5.22 -44.29
N GLU A 154 -8.48 6.17 -43.91
CA GLU A 154 -8.21 7.36 -44.72
C GLU A 154 -7.55 6.99 -46.07
N LYS A 155 -6.59 6.06 -46.06
CA LYS A 155 -5.97 5.54 -47.29
C LYS A 155 -7.00 4.89 -48.20
N ILE A 156 -7.88 4.04 -47.65
CA ILE A 156 -8.94 3.38 -48.42
C ILE A 156 -9.89 4.41 -49.01
N ASN A 157 -10.30 5.43 -48.25
CA ASN A 157 -11.16 6.49 -48.74
C ASN A 157 -10.48 7.31 -49.84
N ALA A 158 -9.20 7.67 -49.69
CA ALA A 158 -8.44 8.39 -50.73
C ALA A 158 -8.38 7.61 -52.02
N ILE A 159 -8.08 6.30 -51.99
CA ILE A 159 -8.07 5.43 -53.16
C ILE A 159 -9.45 5.36 -53.82
N PHE A 160 -10.51 5.32 -53.05
CA PHE A 160 -11.88 5.27 -53.51
C PHE A 160 -12.27 6.58 -54.22
N TYR A 161 -11.90 7.72 -53.68
CA TYR A 161 -12.13 9.03 -54.33
C TYR A 161 -11.30 9.22 -55.60
N GLU A 162 -10.05 8.82 -55.61
CA GLU A 162 -9.19 8.85 -56.82
C GLU A 162 -9.76 7.93 -57.92
N GLY A 163 -10.23 6.72 -57.54
CA GLY A 163 -10.89 5.81 -58.49
C GLY A 163 -12.16 6.41 -59.11
N GLN A 164 -13.01 7.06 -58.33
CA GLN A 164 -14.23 7.72 -58.84
C GLN A 164 -13.93 8.91 -59.74
N ILE A 165 -12.87 9.67 -59.47
CA ILE A 165 -12.43 10.76 -60.33
C ILE A 165 -11.94 10.21 -61.68
N TYR A 166 -11.20 9.11 -61.70
CA TYR A 166 -10.73 8.45 -62.91
C TYR A 166 -11.90 7.93 -63.74
N ASP A 167 -12.90 7.30 -63.18
CA ASP A 167 -14.10 6.84 -63.87
C ASP A 167 -14.92 7.99 -64.46
N ALA A 168 -15.00 9.12 -63.75
CA ALA A 168 -15.68 10.31 -64.26
C ALA A 168 -14.93 10.97 -65.43
N TYR A 169 -13.60 10.96 -65.45
CA TYR A 169 -12.79 11.46 -66.54
C TYR A 169 -12.84 10.55 -67.74
N SER A 170 -12.86 9.22 -67.56
CA SER A 170 -12.98 8.28 -68.72
C SER A 170 -14.34 8.40 -69.39
N LEU A 171 -15.43 8.59 -68.62
CA LEU A 171 -16.76 8.85 -69.20
C LEU A 171 -16.89 10.17 -69.98
N LEU A 172 -16.10 11.18 -69.61
CA LEU A 172 -16.08 12.46 -70.31
C LEU A 172 -15.31 12.42 -71.65
N ILE A 173 -14.31 11.55 -71.82
CA ILE A 173 -13.53 11.38 -72.98
C ILE A 173 -14.29 10.63 -74.12
N ASP A 174 -15.20 9.72 -73.69
CA ASP A 174 -16.03 8.97 -74.70
C ASP A 174 -17.21 9.77 -75.26
N ILE A 175 -17.42 11.02 -74.82
CA ILE A 175 -18.52 11.86 -75.23
C ILE A 175 -18.03 12.92 -76.30
N PHE A 176 -16.72 13.06 -76.52
CA PHE A 176 -16.12 13.96 -77.55
C PHE A 176 -15.35 13.16 -78.56
#